data_22566e946b52c84b9ff07ca21a9be2fc
#
_entry.id   22566e946b52c84b9ff07ca21a9be2fc
#
_cell.length_a   1.000
_cell.length_b   1.000
_cell.length_c   1.000
_cell.angle_alpha   90.00
_cell.angle_beta   90.00
_cell.angle_gamma   90.00
#
_symmetry.space_group_name_H-M   'P 1'
#
loop_
_entity.id
_entity.type
_entity.pdbx_description
1 polymer ?
#
loop_
_entity_poly.entity_id
_entity_poly.type
_entity_poly.pdbx_seq_one_letter_code
_entity_poly.pdbx_strand_id
1 'polypeptide(L)'
;PATAAQKNLIAQLLRDLPKAWAMLEYEDYRLHPTRRNASEFISTALEWNLDLLSKRENYVDYLANRPHVERIGEHGLFTDAGKPVVIARVQEEVKAHKGPVWTHVVSLKREDAARLGYDSGKQWMELLRSKRAMFCKQMKIDSENLRWYAAFHNESYHPHVHVMVYSAKDHDGFLTEPAIEAMRSELAHDIFRQDFANLYGVQNAAREGLKKEAEQTVKRLIQEIQSETC
;
A
#
# COMPACT_ATOMS: atom_id res chain seq x y z
N PRO A 1 -13.26 16.78 -20.95
CA PRO A 1 -13.25 15.32 -21.11
C PRO A 1 -11.89 14.82 -21.64
N ALA A 2 -11.55 13.57 -21.31
CA ALA A 2 -10.36 12.90 -21.82
C ALA A 2 -10.36 12.84 -23.36
N THR A 3 -9.16 12.92 -23.96
CA THR A 3 -8.98 12.84 -25.41
C THR A 3 -9.22 11.41 -25.94
N ALA A 4 -9.48 11.27 -27.24
CA ALA A 4 -9.60 9.96 -27.89
C ALA A 4 -8.33 9.12 -27.72
N ALA A 5 -7.14 9.75 -27.86
CA ALA A 5 -5.86 9.07 -27.66
C ALA A 5 -5.69 8.54 -26.22
N GLN A 6 -6.03 9.33 -25.22
CA GLN A 6 -6.01 8.89 -23.82
C GLN A 6 -6.97 7.73 -23.58
N LYS A 7 -8.19 7.78 -24.09
CA LYS A 7 -9.17 6.69 -23.95
C LYS A 7 -8.68 5.38 -24.57
N ASN A 8 -8.07 5.47 -25.77
CA ASN A 8 -7.52 4.30 -26.44
C ASN A 8 -6.36 3.70 -25.64
N LEU A 9 -5.46 4.53 -25.13
CA LEU A 9 -4.34 4.08 -24.32
C LEU A 9 -4.80 3.48 -22.98
N ILE A 10 -5.79 4.07 -22.33
CA ILE A 10 -6.42 3.49 -21.11
C ILE A 10 -7.01 2.12 -21.41
N ALA A 11 -7.76 1.98 -22.51
CA ALA A 11 -8.32 0.69 -22.90
C ALA A 11 -7.23 -0.37 -23.18
N GLN A 12 -6.08 0.04 -23.71
CA GLN A 12 -4.93 -0.83 -23.89
C GLN A 12 -4.30 -1.22 -22.56
N LEU A 13 -4.02 -0.24 -21.68
CA LEU A 13 -3.43 -0.50 -20.35
C LEU A 13 -4.29 -1.45 -19.51
N LEU A 14 -5.62 -1.32 -19.56
CA LEU A 14 -6.54 -2.22 -18.85
C LEU A 14 -6.52 -3.66 -19.38
N ARG A 15 -6.16 -3.85 -20.66
CA ARG A 15 -5.98 -5.20 -21.24
C ARG A 15 -4.62 -5.80 -20.92
N ASP A 16 -3.58 -4.97 -20.95
CA ASP A 16 -2.19 -5.44 -20.95
C ASP A 16 -1.62 -5.53 -19.54
N LEU A 17 -2.12 -4.73 -18.59
CA LEU A 17 -1.62 -4.66 -17.22
C LEU A 17 -2.59 -5.33 -16.24
N PRO A 18 -2.19 -6.46 -15.62
CA PRO A 18 -2.98 -7.10 -14.58
C PRO A 18 -3.24 -6.13 -13.42
N LYS A 19 -4.49 -6.05 -12.97
CA LYS A 19 -4.91 -5.24 -11.83
C LYS A 19 -4.90 -3.71 -12.04
N ALA A 20 -4.65 -3.20 -13.24
CA ALA A 20 -4.75 -1.75 -13.51
C ALA A 20 -6.15 -1.19 -13.21
N TRP A 21 -7.18 -2.01 -13.34
CA TRP A 21 -8.56 -1.66 -13.00
C TRP A 21 -8.80 -1.43 -11.49
N ALA A 22 -7.91 -1.94 -10.61
CA ALA A 22 -8.01 -1.78 -9.17
C ALA A 22 -7.25 -0.56 -8.63
N MET A 23 -6.63 0.23 -9.51
CA MET A 23 -5.90 1.44 -9.15
C MET A 23 -6.86 2.57 -8.78
N LEU A 24 -6.51 3.35 -7.76
CA LEU A 24 -7.29 4.51 -7.32
C LEU A 24 -7.45 5.55 -8.44
N GLU A 25 -6.39 5.78 -9.21
CA GLU A 25 -6.37 6.71 -10.35
C GLU A 25 -7.33 6.27 -11.45
N TYR A 26 -7.54 4.95 -11.63
CA TYR A 26 -8.56 4.45 -12.56
C TYR A 26 -9.98 4.71 -12.03
N GLU A 27 -10.20 4.53 -10.73
CA GLU A 27 -11.48 4.86 -10.10
C GLU A 27 -11.80 6.34 -10.27
N ASP A 28 -10.84 7.23 -10.00
CA ASP A 28 -11.01 8.68 -10.19
C ASP A 28 -11.28 9.04 -11.64
N TYR A 29 -10.59 8.40 -12.61
CA TYR A 29 -10.89 8.59 -14.03
C TYR A 29 -12.28 8.09 -14.40
N ARG A 30 -12.71 6.96 -13.88
CA ARG A 30 -14.05 6.39 -14.15
C ARG A 30 -15.16 7.29 -13.64
N LEU A 31 -15.00 7.87 -12.44
CA LEU A 31 -15.97 8.79 -11.84
C LEU A 31 -15.96 10.15 -12.56
N HIS A 32 -14.79 10.65 -12.91
CA HIS A 32 -14.59 11.96 -13.54
C HIS A 32 -13.63 11.84 -14.74
N PRO A 33 -14.12 11.54 -15.96
CA PRO A 33 -13.29 11.27 -17.14
C PRO A 33 -12.69 12.55 -17.74
N THR A 34 -11.91 13.28 -16.94
CA THR A 34 -11.18 14.49 -17.36
C THR A 34 -9.87 14.13 -18.06
N ARG A 35 -9.26 15.09 -18.78
CA ARG A 35 -7.89 14.92 -19.33
C ARG A 35 -6.87 14.67 -18.25
N ARG A 36 -7.03 15.33 -17.11
CA ARG A 36 -6.14 15.25 -15.96
C ARG A 36 -6.15 13.84 -15.36
N ASN A 37 -7.33 13.35 -14.96
CA ASN A 37 -7.46 12.03 -14.37
C ASN A 37 -7.03 10.91 -15.34
N ALA A 38 -7.28 11.10 -16.64
CA ALA A 38 -6.79 10.20 -17.68
C ALA A 38 -5.26 10.18 -17.74
N SER A 39 -4.60 11.35 -17.70
CA SER A 39 -3.13 11.44 -17.71
C SER A 39 -2.53 10.85 -16.43
N GLU A 40 -3.14 11.11 -15.30
CA GLU A 40 -2.69 10.60 -14.01
C GLU A 40 -2.75 9.06 -13.97
N PHE A 41 -3.90 8.48 -14.34
CA PHE A 41 -4.01 7.02 -14.44
C PHE A 41 -2.99 6.42 -15.42
N ILE A 42 -2.84 7.00 -16.63
CA ILE A 42 -1.88 6.51 -17.63
C ILE A 42 -0.46 6.53 -17.04
N SER A 43 -0.06 7.67 -16.47
CA SER A 43 1.29 7.81 -15.90
C SER A 43 1.54 6.82 -14.77
N THR A 44 0.62 6.72 -13.83
CA THR A 44 0.75 5.82 -12.68
C THR A 44 0.70 4.34 -13.10
N ALA A 45 -0.17 3.98 -14.05
CA ALA A 45 -0.25 2.60 -14.55
C ALA A 45 1.04 2.17 -15.26
N LEU A 46 1.66 3.05 -16.05
CA LEU A 46 2.97 2.79 -16.67
C LEU A 46 4.07 2.69 -15.63
N GLU A 47 4.05 3.56 -14.64
CA GLU A 47 5.01 3.57 -13.56
C GLU A 47 4.97 2.32 -12.69
N TRP A 48 3.78 1.91 -12.25
CA TRP A 48 3.62 0.74 -11.39
C TRP A 48 3.96 -0.59 -12.07
N ASN A 49 4.05 -0.58 -13.37
CA ASN A 49 4.41 -1.75 -14.17
C ASN A 49 5.75 -1.56 -14.91
N LEU A 50 6.58 -0.62 -14.45
CA LEU A 50 7.86 -0.33 -15.08
C LEU A 50 8.82 -1.51 -14.98
N ASP A 51 8.73 -2.31 -13.91
CA ASP A 51 9.45 -3.57 -13.73
C ASP A 51 9.14 -4.61 -14.81
N LEU A 52 7.91 -4.59 -15.38
CA LEU A 52 7.52 -5.43 -16.51
C LEU A 52 8.02 -4.87 -17.85
N LEU A 53 8.26 -3.55 -17.91
CA LEU A 53 8.58 -2.81 -19.15
C LEU A 53 10.08 -2.52 -19.32
N SER A 54 10.87 -2.59 -18.24
CA SER A 54 12.29 -2.26 -18.24
C SER A 54 13.15 -3.35 -17.60
N LYS A 55 14.49 -3.26 -17.83
CA LYS A 55 15.43 -4.11 -17.12
C LYS A 55 15.43 -3.76 -15.63
N ARG A 56 15.60 -4.76 -14.75
CA ARG A 56 15.56 -4.62 -13.29
C ARG A 56 16.50 -3.53 -12.75
N GLU A 57 17.69 -3.43 -13.30
CA GLU A 57 18.67 -2.42 -12.90
C GLU A 57 18.21 -0.98 -13.21
N ASN A 58 17.50 -0.77 -14.31
CA ASN A 58 16.93 0.53 -14.68
C ASN A 58 15.81 0.94 -13.73
N TYR A 59 15.05 -0.04 -13.19
CA TYR A 59 14.01 0.20 -12.21
C TYR A 59 14.58 0.78 -10.89
N VAL A 60 15.77 0.32 -10.46
CA VAL A 60 16.43 0.87 -9.26
C VAL A 60 16.75 2.36 -9.43
N ASP A 61 17.32 2.74 -10.57
CA ASP A 61 17.62 4.15 -10.85
C ASP A 61 16.35 5.00 -10.93
N TYR A 62 15.35 4.48 -11.59
CA TYR A 62 14.04 5.12 -11.67
C TYR A 62 13.43 5.39 -10.29
N LEU A 63 13.41 4.41 -9.38
CA LEU A 63 12.92 4.58 -8.02
C LEU A 63 13.70 5.64 -7.25
N ALA A 64 15.02 5.65 -7.42
CA ALA A 64 15.92 6.50 -6.66
C ALA A 64 15.87 7.99 -7.06
N ASN A 65 15.63 8.28 -8.36
CA ASN A 65 15.90 9.58 -8.95
C ASN A 65 14.74 10.22 -9.71
N ARG A 66 13.60 9.56 -9.78
CA ARG A 66 12.40 10.06 -10.46
C ARG A 66 11.97 11.46 -9.93
N PRO A 67 11.34 12.32 -10.78
CA PRO A 67 10.65 13.52 -10.30
C PRO A 67 9.63 13.19 -9.18
N HIS A 68 9.53 14.06 -8.20
CA HIS A 68 8.66 13.91 -7.01
C HIS A 68 9.08 12.84 -5.98
N VAL A 69 10.20 12.12 -6.21
CA VAL A 69 10.79 11.31 -5.14
C VAL A 69 11.27 12.22 -3.99
N GLU A 70 10.88 11.90 -2.77
CA GLU A 70 11.42 12.59 -1.61
C GLU A 70 12.84 12.10 -1.32
N ARG A 71 13.81 12.98 -1.42
CA ARG A 71 15.22 12.62 -1.24
C ARG A 71 15.57 12.45 0.23
N ILE A 72 16.29 11.37 0.51
CA ILE A 72 16.90 11.08 1.80
C ILE A 72 18.42 11.14 1.61
N GLY A 73 18.98 12.35 1.62
CA GLY A 73 20.36 12.59 1.19
C GLY A 73 20.47 12.84 -0.31
N GLU A 74 21.33 12.09 -1.02
CA GLU A 74 21.58 12.30 -2.46
C GLU A 74 20.45 11.77 -3.36
N HIS A 75 19.68 10.77 -2.89
CA HIS A 75 18.62 10.11 -3.64
C HIS A 75 17.45 9.73 -2.72
N GLY A 76 16.36 9.20 -3.30
CA GLY A 76 15.15 8.84 -2.55
C GLY A 76 15.11 7.41 -2.00
N LEU A 77 16.09 6.57 -2.33
CA LEU A 77 16.07 5.16 -1.94
C LEU A 77 16.50 4.98 -0.48
N PHE A 78 15.75 4.19 0.28
CA PHE A 78 16.04 3.84 1.67
C PHE A 78 15.84 2.33 1.93
N THR A 79 16.39 1.85 3.03
CA THR A 79 16.30 0.47 3.52
C THR A 79 16.36 0.44 5.06
N ASP A 80 16.85 -0.64 5.65
CA ASP A 80 17.05 -0.82 7.08
C ASP A 80 17.80 0.37 7.72
N ALA A 81 17.51 0.65 8.97
CA ALA A 81 18.18 1.71 9.72
C ALA A 81 19.70 1.46 9.76
N GLY A 82 20.48 2.53 9.61
CA GLY A 82 21.94 2.49 9.67
C GLY A 82 22.63 1.84 8.45
N LYS A 83 21.88 1.43 7.41
CA LYS A 83 22.46 0.92 6.17
C LYS A 83 22.43 1.99 5.08
N PRO A 84 23.58 2.52 4.65
CA PRO A 84 23.63 3.43 3.52
C PRO A 84 23.26 2.69 2.23
N VAL A 85 22.51 3.35 1.35
CA VAL A 85 22.16 2.82 0.05
C VAL A 85 23.06 3.45 -1.01
N VAL A 86 23.75 2.61 -1.78
CA VAL A 86 24.56 3.02 -2.94
C VAL A 86 23.87 2.47 -4.19
N ILE A 87 23.27 3.34 -4.99
CA ILE A 87 22.43 2.96 -6.15
C ILE A 87 23.16 1.98 -7.07
N ALA A 88 24.39 2.29 -7.47
CA ALA A 88 25.18 1.44 -8.39
C ALA A 88 25.35 0.01 -7.84
N ARG A 89 25.56 -0.13 -6.53
CA ARG A 89 25.68 -1.44 -5.89
C ARG A 89 24.37 -2.21 -5.91
N VAL A 90 23.25 -1.54 -5.63
CA VAL A 90 21.91 -2.15 -5.68
C VAL A 90 21.59 -2.57 -7.11
N GLN A 91 21.92 -1.75 -8.11
CA GLN A 91 21.73 -2.07 -9.53
C GLN A 91 22.52 -3.33 -9.94
N GLU A 92 23.80 -3.42 -9.55
CA GLU A 92 24.61 -4.60 -9.84
C GLU A 92 24.09 -5.86 -9.15
N GLU A 93 23.68 -5.74 -7.88
CA GLU A 93 23.11 -6.85 -7.11
C GLU A 93 21.82 -7.36 -7.77
N VAL A 94 20.89 -6.47 -8.11
CA VAL A 94 19.60 -6.83 -8.75
C VAL A 94 19.82 -7.38 -10.17
N LYS A 95 20.78 -6.85 -10.91
CA LYS A 95 21.15 -7.34 -12.25
C LYS A 95 21.72 -8.76 -12.22
N ALA A 96 22.56 -9.04 -11.23
CA ALA A 96 23.19 -10.36 -11.08
C ALA A 96 22.22 -11.41 -10.48
N HIS A 97 21.17 -10.97 -9.80
CA HIS A 97 20.23 -11.84 -9.12
C HIS A 97 19.36 -12.64 -10.09
N LYS A 98 19.34 -13.97 -9.94
CA LYS A 98 18.58 -14.89 -10.81
C LYS A 98 17.21 -15.26 -10.24
N GLY A 99 17.00 -15.04 -8.94
CA GLY A 99 15.76 -15.32 -8.26
C GLY A 99 14.66 -14.27 -8.48
N PRO A 100 13.53 -14.43 -7.80
CA PRO A 100 12.44 -13.47 -7.88
C PRO A 100 12.80 -12.14 -7.20
N VAL A 101 12.50 -11.03 -7.87
CA VAL A 101 12.52 -9.69 -7.33
C VAL A 101 11.10 -9.16 -7.39
N TRP A 102 10.52 -8.90 -6.23
CA TRP A 102 9.15 -8.44 -6.11
C TRP A 102 9.09 -6.94 -5.95
N THR A 103 8.16 -6.31 -6.65
CA THR A 103 7.87 -4.89 -6.53
C THR A 103 6.45 -4.71 -6.02
N HIS A 104 6.30 -3.84 -5.04
CA HIS A 104 5.02 -3.50 -4.43
C HIS A 104 4.85 -2.00 -4.44
N VAL A 105 3.61 -1.55 -4.57
CA VAL A 105 3.25 -0.13 -4.42
C VAL A 105 2.19 -0.02 -3.34
N VAL A 106 2.41 0.88 -2.39
CA VAL A 106 1.42 1.23 -1.37
C VAL A 106 1.06 2.68 -1.56
N SER A 107 -0.18 2.94 -1.96
CA SER A 107 -0.70 4.27 -2.28
C SER A 107 -1.83 4.66 -1.34
N LEU A 108 -1.92 5.94 -1.02
CA LEU A 108 -3.02 6.54 -0.27
C LEU A 108 -3.58 7.72 -1.07
N LYS A 109 -4.87 8.03 -0.88
CA LYS A 109 -5.40 9.32 -1.31
C LYS A 109 -4.72 10.44 -0.52
N ARG A 110 -4.49 11.59 -1.15
CA ARG A 110 -3.78 12.72 -0.51
C ARG A 110 -4.40 13.13 0.84
N GLU A 111 -5.72 13.13 0.91
CA GLU A 111 -6.47 13.49 2.12
C GLU A 111 -6.20 12.50 3.26
N ASP A 112 -6.19 11.20 2.96
CA ASP A 112 -5.88 10.15 3.92
C ASP A 112 -4.39 10.20 4.33
N ALA A 113 -3.48 10.39 3.39
CA ALA A 113 -2.06 10.51 3.69
C ALA A 113 -1.79 11.68 4.66
N ALA A 114 -2.38 12.85 4.42
CA ALA A 114 -2.24 14.01 5.30
C ALA A 114 -2.88 13.77 6.68
N ARG A 115 -4.10 13.20 6.71
CA ARG A 115 -4.83 12.91 7.93
C ARG A 115 -4.13 11.87 8.82
N LEU A 116 -3.54 10.86 8.20
CA LEU A 116 -2.88 9.74 8.89
C LEU A 116 -1.38 9.96 9.11
N GLY A 117 -0.82 11.08 8.61
CA GLY A 117 0.59 11.43 8.77
C GLY A 117 1.53 10.71 7.80
N TYR A 118 1.02 10.20 6.67
CA TYR A 118 1.81 9.53 5.62
C TYR A 118 2.08 10.42 4.40
N ASP A 119 2.15 11.72 4.60
CA ASP A 119 2.43 12.71 3.56
C ASP A 119 3.92 13.06 3.43
N SER A 120 4.79 12.33 4.16
CA SER A 120 6.25 12.45 4.06
C SER A 120 6.93 11.07 4.09
N GLY A 121 8.13 11.00 3.52
CA GLY A 121 8.92 9.77 3.44
C GLY A 121 9.36 9.22 4.79
N LYS A 122 9.44 10.07 5.81
CA LYS A 122 9.84 9.66 7.16
C LYS A 122 8.88 8.62 7.75
N GLN A 123 7.58 8.86 7.69
CA GLN A 123 6.56 7.95 8.22
C GLN A 123 6.54 6.62 7.45
N TRP A 124 6.66 6.67 6.13
CA TRP A 124 6.79 5.47 5.31
C TRP A 124 8.03 4.66 5.66
N MET A 125 9.16 5.33 5.88
CA MET A 125 10.40 4.69 6.28
C MET A 125 10.28 4.00 7.64
N GLU A 126 9.68 4.65 8.63
CA GLU A 126 9.43 4.07 9.96
C GLU A 126 8.49 2.85 9.86
N LEU A 127 7.40 2.97 9.12
CA LEU A 127 6.46 1.87 8.88
C LEU A 127 7.16 0.68 8.25
N LEU A 128 7.82 0.86 7.10
CA LEU A 128 8.42 -0.23 6.35
C LEU A 128 9.57 -0.92 7.10
N ARG A 129 10.36 -0.17 7.87
CA ARG A 129 11.38 -0.74 8.77
C ARG A 129 10.77 -1.63 9.83
N SER A 130 9.61 -1.29 10.36
CA SER A 130 8.87 -2.13 11.32
C SER A 130 8.33 -3.42 10.69
N LYS A 131 8.20 -3.48 9.35
CA LYS A 131 7.63 -4.60 8.59
C LYS A 131 8.65 -5.64 8.13
N ARG A 132 9.89 -5.52 8.54
CA ARG A 132 10.95 -6.48 8.20
C ARG A 132 10.55 -7.94 8.51
N ALA A 133 9.99 -8.18 9.69
CA ALA A 133 9.53 -9.51 10.10
C ALA A 133 8.36 -10.02 9.22
N MET A 134 7.46 -9.13 8.80
CA MET A 134 6.38 -9.44 7.88
C MET A 134 6.94 -9.92 6.53
N PHE A 135 7.89 -9.18 5.93
CA PHE A 135 8.52 -9.60 4.67
C PHE A 135 9.18 -10.98 4.81
N CYS A 136 9.98 -11.18 5.85
CA CYS A 136 10.62 -12.48 6.11
C CYS A 136 9.60 -13.62 6.17
N LYS A 137 8.55 -13.44 6.97
CA LYS A 137 7.51 -14.45 7.20
C LYS A 137 6.72 -14.77 5.92
N GLN A 138 6.21 -13.74 5.25
CA GLN A 138 5.31 -13.93 4.11
C GLN A 138 6.04 -14.41 2.86
N MET A 139 7.27 -13.96 2.67
CA MET A 139 8.10 -14.34 1.52
C MET A 139 9.01 -15.53 1.80
N LYS A 140 9.00 -16.07 3.01
CA LYS A 140 9.85 -17.20 3.45
C LYS A 140 11.33 -16.94 3.21
N ILE A 141 11.78 -15.73 3.58
CA ILE A 141 13.17 -15.30 3.50
C ILE A 141 13.74 -15.22 4.91
N ASP A 142 14.89 -15.86 5.14
CA ASP A 142 15.63 -15.68 6.39
C ASP A 142 16.03 -14.22 6.58
N SER A 143 16.00 -13.73 7.81
CA SER A 143 16.25 -12.31 8.10
C SER A 143 17.61 -11.80 7.58
N GLU A 144 18.65 -12.62 7.61
CA GLU A 144 19.99 -12.29 7.09
C GLU A 144 20.03 -12.14 5.56
N ASN A 145 19.14 -12.88 4.86
CA ASN A 145 19.06 -12.91 3.39
C ASN A 145 18.08 -11.88 2.84
N LEU A 146 17.23 -11.27 3.67
CA LEU A 146 16.28 -10.28 3.21
C LEU A 146 17.00 -9.03 2.67
N ARG A 147 16.65 -8.67 1.45
CA ARG A 147 17.01 -7.40 0.79
C ARG A 147 15.72 -6.66 0.46
N TRP A 148 15.63 -5.43 0.88
CA TRP A 148 14.52 -4.57 0.54
C TRP A 148 14.97 -3.13 0.40
N TYR A 149 14.37 -2.43 -0.55
CA TYR A 149 14.60 -1.01 -0.82
C TYR A 149 13.26 -0.35 -1.12
N ALA A 150 13.10 0.88 -0.69
CA ALA A 150 11.88 1.63 -0.96
C ALA A 150 12.19 3.09 -1.28
N ALA A 151 11.26 3.73 -1.98
CA ALA A 151 11.30 5.16 -2.27
C ALA A 151 9.89 5.74 -2.18
N PHE A 152 9.75 6.86 -1.49
CA PHE A 152 8.49 7.58 -1.39
C PHE A 152 8.38 8.63 -2.49
N HIS A 153 7.28 8.58 -3.22
CA HIS A 153 6.93 9.52 -4.28
C HIS A 153 5.78 10.41 -3.81
N ASN A 154 6.07 11.69 -3.65
CA ASN A 154 5.12 12.67 -3.12
C ASN A 154 4.26 13.25 -4.25
N GLU A 155 3.46 12.40 -4.89
CA GLU A 155 2.55 12.81 -5.94
C GLU A 155 1.37 13.61 -5.41
N SER A 156 0.84 14.53 -6.22
CA SER A 156 -0.17 15.52 -5.78
C SER A 156 -1.46 14.90 -5.26
N TYR A 157 -1.92 13.78 -5.84
CA TYR A 157 -3.19 13.15 -5.50
C TYR A 157 -3.03 11.84 -4.74
N HIS A 158 -2.07 11.04 -5.15
CA HIS A 158 -1.83 9.70 -4.62
C HIS A 158 -0.36 9.55 -4.23
N PRO A 159 0.05 10.11 -3.07
CA PRO A 159 1.38 9.84 -2.53
C PRO A 159 1.52 8.34 -2.31
N HIS A 160 2.65 7.78 -2.73
CA HIS A 160 2.86 6.35 -2.69
C HIS A 160 4.31 5.98 -2.43
N VAL A 161 4.53 4.79 -1.94
CA VAL A 161 5.85 4.22 -1.75
C VAL A 161 5.99 2.99 -2.65
N HIS A 162 7.06 2.95 -3.42
CA HIS A 162 7.53 1.75 -4.08
C HIS A 162 8.41 0.95 -3.14
N VAL A 163 8.20 -0.36 -3.11
CA VAL A 163 8.98 -1.28 -2.28
C VAL A 163 9.47 -2.43 -3.16
N MET A 164 10.77 -2.60 -3.25
CA MET A 164 11.41 -3.73 -3.91
C MET A 164 11.94 -4.69 -2.86
N VAL A 165 11.58 -5.97 -2.95
CA VAL A 165 11.95 -7.00 -1.97
C VAL A 165 12.42 -8.26 -2.68
N TYR A 166 13.54 -8.81 -2.23
CA TYR A 166 14.08 -10.08 -2.72
C TYR A 166 14.98 -10.76 -1.67
N SER A 167 15.35 -12.00 -1.92
CA SER A 167 16.34 -12.72 -1.10
C SER A 167 17.74 -12.55 -1.66
N ALA A 168 18.76 -12.53 -0.83
CA ALA A 168 20.15 -12.66 -1.28
C ALA A 168 20.44 -14.05 -1.92
N LYS A 169 19.56 -15.04 -1.68
CA LYS A 169 19.62 -16.37 -2.30
C LYS A 169 18.66 -16.46 -3.46
N ASP A 170 19.09 -16.95 -4.61
CA ASP A 170 18.29 -17.04 -5.84
C ASP A 170 17.07 -17.99 -5.73
N HIS A 171 17.05 -18.88 -4.74
CA HIS A 171 16.02 -19.92 -4.60
C HIS A 171 14.96 -19.63 -3.52
N ASP A 172 15.07 -18.48 -2.84
CA ASP A 172 14.14 -18.05 -1.80
C ASP A 172 13.24 -16.91 -2.31
N GLY A 173 12.29 -16.51 -1.48
CA GLY A 173 11.52 -15.30 -1.72
C GLY A 173 10.32 -15.50 -2.65
N PHE A 174 9.76 -16.70 -2.73
CA PHE A 174 8.53 -16.95 -3.47
C PHE A 174 7.31 -16.41 -2.72
N LEU A 175 6.49 -15.66 -3.43
CA LEU A 175 5.30 -15.01 -2.90
C LEU A 175 4.04 -15.68 -3.44
N THR A 176 3.06 -15.90 -2.57
CA THR A 176 1.76 -16.49 -2.91
C THR A 176 0.65 -15.45 -2.75
N GLU A 177 -0.48 -15.63 -3.44
CA GLU A 177 -1.64 -14.74 -3.29
C GLU A 177 -2.10 -14.59 -1.82
N PRO A 178 -2.23 -15.66 -1.01
CA PRO A 178 -2.53 -15.50 0.42
C PRO A 178 -1.50 -14.67 1.19
N ALA A 179 -0.22 -14.79 0.84
CA ALA A 179 0.83 -14.00 1.48
C ALA A 179 0.74 -12.52 1.08
N ILE A 180 0.40 -12.21 -0.17
CA ILE A 180 0.14 -10.84 -0.64
C ILE A 180 -1.03 -10.22 0.13
N GLU A 181 -2.14 -10.94 0.27
CA GLU A 181 -3.30 -10.48 1.03
C GLU A 181 -2.98 -10.28 2.52
N ALA A 182 -2.18 -11.16 3.13
CA ALA A 182 -1.72 -11.00 4.51
C ALA A 182 -0.86 -9.74 4.68
N MET A 183 0.07 -9.48 3.76
CA MET A 183 0.90 -8.27 3.77
C MET A 183 0.05 -7.01 3.59
N ARG A 184 -0.90 -7.02 2.66
CA ARG A 184 -1.85 -5.91 2.44
C ARG A 184 -2.67 -5.62 3.68
N SER A 185 -3.25 -6.66 4.30
CA SER A 185 -4.05 -6.55 5.51
C SER A 185 -3.25 -5.98 6.68
N GLU A 186 -2.02 -6.45 6.88
CA GLU A 186 -1.16 -5.97 7.97
C GLU A 186 -0.75 -4.50 7.78
N LEU A 187 -0.38 -4.10 6.55
CA LEU A 187 -0.07 -2.70 6.23
C LEU A 187 -1.30 -1.80 6.41
N ALA A 188 -2.46 -2.20 5.89
CA ALA A 188 -3.70 -1.45 6.05
C ALA A 188 -4.08 -1.29 7.52
N HIS A 189 -3.97 -2.35 8.32
CA HIS A 189 -4.25 -2.29 9.76
C HIS A 189 -3.34 -1.28 10.47
N ASP A 190 -2.05 -1.22 10.14
CA ASP A 190 -1.14 -0.28 10.79
C ASP A 190 -1.34 1.16 10.31
N ILE A 191 -1.56 1.36 9.01
CA ILE A 191 -1.83 2.69 8.45
C ILE A 191 -3.13 3.27 9.02
N PHE A 192 -4.21 2.48 9.08
CA PHE A 192 -5.54 2.90 9.54
C PHE A 192 -5.84 2.51 11.00
N ARG A 193 -4.82 2.26 11.81
CA ARG A 193 -4.96 1.79 13.21
C ARG A 193 -5.92 2.65 14.03
N GLN A 194 -5.82 3.96 13.91
CA GLN A 194 -6.68 4.88 14.66
C GLN A 194 -8.14 4.82 14.19
N ASP A 195 -8.35 4.68 12.88
CA ASP A 195 -9.70 4.56 12.32
C ASP A 195 -10.36 3.26 12.77
N PHE A 196 -9.62 2.15 12.79
CA PHE A 196 -10.13 0.89 13.34
C PHE A 196 -10.42 0.98 14.84
N ALA A 197 -9.56 1.62 15.63
CA ALA A 197 -9.80 1.82 17.06
C ALA A 197 -11.06 2.64 17.30
N ASN A 198 -11.28 3.70 16.54
CA ASN A 198 -12.50 4.53 16.62
C ASN A 198 -13.73 3.73 16.21
N LEU A 199 -13.67 2.95 15.13
CA LEU A 199 -14.76 2.10 14.65
C LEU A 199 -15.16 1.06 15.71
N TYR A 200 -14.19 0.36 16.30
CA TYR A 200 -14.45 -0.59 17.38
C TYR A 200 -15.03 0.08 18.62
N GLY A 201 -14.58 1.29 18.95
CA GLY A 201 -15.16 2.09 20.05
C GLY A 201 -16.63 2.38 19.83
N VAL A 202 -17.01 2.83 18.62
CA VAL A 202 -18.39 3.09 18.24
C VAL A 202 -19.25 1.81 18.28
N GLN A 203 -18.74 0.70 17.73
CA GLN A 203 -19.45 -0.58 17.75
C GLN A 203 -19.66 -1.10 19.16
N ASN A 204 -18.67 -1.00 20.04
CA ASN A 204 -18.82 -1.41 21.44
C ASN A 204 -19.85 -0.54 22.18
N ALA A 205 -19.82 0.77 21.99
CA ALA A 205 -20.79 1.67 22.58
C ALA A 205 -22.23 1.36 22.11
N ALA A 206 -22.43 1.09 20.82
CA ALA A 206 -23.70 0.67 20.26
C ALA A 206 -24.21 -0.66 20.86
N ARG A 207 -23.29 -1.64 20.99
CA ARG A 207 -23.59 -2.94 21.62
C ARG A 207 -24.03 -2.80 23.07
N GLU A 208 -23.31 -2.00 23.85
CA GLU A 208 -23.67 -1.74 25.26
C GLU A 208 -24.99 -0.99 25.37
N GLY A 209 -25.28 -0.06 24.45
CA GLY A 209 -26.57 0.61 24.36
C GLY A 209 -27.71 -0.37 24.13
N LEU A 210 -27.60 -1.22 23.11
CA LEU A 210 -28.61 -2.25 22.81
C LEU A 210 -28.83 -3.23 23.97
N LYS A 211 -27.74 -3.64 24.64
CA LYS A 211 -27.83 -4.52 25.81
C LYS A 211 -28.62 -3.87 26.95
N LYS A 212 -28.36 -2.60 27.26
CA LYS A 212 -29.10 -1.84 28.29
C LYS A 212 -30.58 -1.68 27.95
N GLU A 213 -30.91 -1.37 26.68
CA GLU A 213 -32.27 -1.28 26.22
C GLU A 213 -33.01 -2.62 26.33
N ALA A 214 -32.35 -3.72 25.94
CA ALA A 214 -32.92 -5.06 26.09
C ALA A 214 -33.19 -5.41 27.56
N GLU A 215 -32.22 -5.14 28.45
CA GLU A 215 -32.39 -5.37 29.90
C GLU A 215 -33.55 -4.53 30.50
N GLN A 216 -33.66 -3.27 30.08
CA GLN A 216 -34.76 -2.39 30.53
C GLN A 216 -36.11 -2.89 30.03
N THR A 217 -36.18 -3.33 28.76
CA THR A 217 -37.40 -3.88 28.17
C THR A 217 -37.84 -5.15 28.90
N VAL A 218 -36.91 -6.07 29.17
CA VAL A 218 -37.21 -7.29 29.94
C VAL A 218 -37.71 -6.95 31.35
N LYS A 219 -37.06 -6.02 32.05
CA LYS A 219 -37.50 -5.59 33.38
C LYS A 219 -38.91 -5.01 33.34
N ARG A 220 -39.23 -4.18 32.36
CA ARG A 220 -40.57 -3.61 32.19
C ARG A 220 -41.61 -4.69 31.94
N LEU A 221 -41.34 -5.64 31.03
CA LEU A 221 -42.25 -6.76 30.76
C LEU A 221 -42.48 -7.63 31.98
N ILE A 222 -41.46 -7.92 32.79
CA ILE A 222 -41.63 -8.65 34.05
C ILE A 222 -42.54 -7.89 35.03
N GLN A 223 -42.39 -6.57 35.16
CA GLN A 223 -43.23 -5.74 36.01
C GLN A 223 -44.68 -5.71 35.52
N GLU A 224 -44.90 -5.61 34.21
CA GLU A 224 -46.27 -5.66 33.62
C GLU A 224 -46.94 -7.00 33.90
N ILE A 225 -46.25 -8.13 33.69
CA ILE A 225 -46.78 -9.47 33.98
C ILE A 225 -47.10 -9.63 35.48
N GLN A 226 -46.25 -9.13 36.36
CA GLN A 226 -46.48 -9.20 37.80
C GLN A 226 -47.65 -8.33 38.26
N SER A 227 -47.91 -7.21 37.58
CA SER A 227 -49.05 -6.33 37.91
C SER A 227 -50.37 -6.84 37.38
N GLU A 228 -50.40 -7.66 36.32
CA GLU A 228 -51.60 -8.29 35.78
C GLU A 228 -52.03 -9.57 36.56
N THR A 229 -51.15 -10.10 37.41
CA THR A 229 -51.44 -11.35 38.18
C THR A 229 -51.95 -11.11 39.59
N CYS A 230 -52.20 -9.86 40.00
CA CYS A 230 -52.87 -9.46 41.23
C CYS A 230 -54.26 -9.00 40.92
#